data_3922fc71502d4173a239b09446aefbd0
#
_entry.id   3922fc71502d4173a239b09446aefbd0
#
_cell.length_a   1.000
_cell.length_b   1.000
_cell.length_c   1.000
_cell.angle_alpha   90.00
_cell.angle_beta   90.00
_cell.angle_gamma   90.00
#
_symmetry.space_group_name_H-M   'P 1'
#
loop_
_entity.id
_entity.type
_entity.pdbx_description
1 polymer ?
#
loop_
_entity_poly.entity_id
_entity_poly.type
_entity_poly.pdbx_seq_one_letter_code
_entity_poly.pdbx_strand_id
1 'polypeptide(L)'
;MANDLQARLFRLGLSANAWADYHLQQVAGAAQRPGGVVIAISHVGGMPSLLDAVDIARGQGAKVVALTRPDTALAAKADFLLGLSVPDDAVMHVGIDAYLTHLTAIEILTVLVAQRRGEPAVQRLQRAREAFQRHGIDAATHPLQSWDGGGINTGGRAS
;
A
#
# COMPACT_ATOMS: atom_id res chain seq x y z
N MET A 1 -0.74 -6.09 0.52
CA MET A 1 -0.92 -4.68 0.92
C MET A 1 0.35 -4.07 1.52
N ALA A 2 0.86 -4.53 2.67
CA ALA A 2 2.06 -3.92 3.29
C ALA A 2 3.29 -3.91 2.36
N ASN A 3 3.59 -5.03 1.69
CA ASN A 3 4.69 -5.11 0.72
C ASN A 3 4.49 -4.18 -0.49
N ASP A 4 3.25 -3.97 -0.93
CA ASP A 4 2.96 -3.03 -2.01
C ASP A 4 3.22 -1.58 -1.58
N LEU A 5 2.75 -1.20 -0.39
CA LEU A 5 3.05 0.11 0.18
C LEU A 5 4.56 0.32 0.37
N GLN A 6 5.28 -0.69 0.89
CA GLN A 6 6.73 -0.65 1.01
C GLN A 6 7.41 -0.35 -0.33
N ALA A 7 7.05 -1.10 -1.38
CA ALA A 7 7.64 -0.94 -2.70
C ALA A 7 7.39 0.46 -3.28
N ARG A 8 6.19 1.02 -3.05
CA ARG A 8 5.83 2.38 -3.48
C ARG A 8 6.63 3.44 -2.74
N LEU A 9 6.72 3.34 -1.41
CA LEU A 9 7.50 4.27 -0.59
C LEU A 9 9.00 4.21 -0.94
N PHE A 10 9.52 3.02 -1.19
CA PHE A 10 10.91 2.83 -1.61
C PHE A 10 11.22 3.56 -2.93
N ARG A 11 10.33 3.46 -3.93
CA ARG A 11 10.47 4.19 -5.21
C ARG A 11 10.49 5.71 -4.99
N LEU A 12 9.79 6.19 -3.98
CA LEU A 12 9.81 7.61 -3.60
C LEU A 12 11.03 7.99 -2.74
N GLY A 13 11.93 7.04 -2.45
CA GLY A 13 13.15 7.26 -1.68
C GLY A 13 12.93 7.30 -0.18
N LEU A 14 11.89 6.64 0.30
CA LEU A 14 11.67 6.40 1.72
C LEU A 14 12.15 5.00 2.08
N SER A 15 12.93 4.88 3.16
CA SER A 15 13.28 3.58 3.73
C SER A 15 12.05 3.05 4.47
N ALA A 16 11.51 1.96 3.99
CA ALA A 16 10.34 1.30 4.57
C ALA A 16 10.53 -0.22 4.52
N ASN A 17 10.04 -0.90 5.55
CA ASN A 17 10.01 -2.36 5.64
C ASN A 17 8.59 -2.82 5.92
N ALA A 18 8.20 -3.97 5.39
CA ALA A 18 6.87 -4.53 5.60
C ALA A 18 6.97 -5.91 6.26
N TRP A 19 6.16 -6.12 7.27
CA TRP A 19 6.14 -7.33 8.06
C TRP A 19 4.72 -7.87 8.18
N ALA A 20 4.50 -9.07 7.67
CA ALA A 20 3.22 -9.79 7.79
C ALA A 20 3.25 -10.82 8.92
N ASP A 21 4.43 -11.32 9.28
CA ASP A 21 4.64 -12.24 10.37
C ASP A 21 4.58 -11.53 11.73
N TYR A 22 3.85 -12.10 12.69
CA TYR A 22 3.59 -11.45 13.97
C TYR A 22 4.85 -11.31 14.85
N HIS A 23 5.80 -12.26 14.80
CA HIS A 23 7.06 -12.12 15.53
C HIS A 23 7.90 -10.98 14.98
N LEU A 24 7.98 -10.91 13.66
CA LEU A 24 8.71 -9.84 13.00
C LEU A 24 8.04 -8.48 13.22
N GLN A 25 6.72 -8.42 13.33
CA GLN A 25 6.01 -7.19 13.70
C GLN A 25 6.41 -6.70 15.10
N GLN A 26 6.49 -7.60 16.09
CA GLN A 26 6.92 -7.25 17.44
C GLN A 26 8.39 -6.81 17.48
N VAL A 27 9.27 -7.54 16.80
CA VAL A 27 10.69 -7.16 16.68
C VAL A 27 10.83 -5.80 16.00
N ALA A 28 10.10 -5.56 14.93
CA ALA A 28 10.09 -4.28 14.23
C ALA A 28 9.51 -3.16 15.11
N GLY A 29 8.52 -3.45 15.92
CA GLY A 29 7.98 -2.51 16.93
C GLY A 29 9.03 -2.14 17.98
N ALA A 30 9.73 -3.13 18.52
CA ALA A 30 10.79 -2.93 19.51
C ALA A 30 12.03 -2.18 18.95
N ALA A 31 12.29 -2.31 17.66
CA ALA A 31 13.37 -1.62 16.96
C ALA A 31 13.02 -0.16 16.60
N GLN A 32 11.83 0.31 16.90
CA GLN A 32 11.45 1.69 16.63
C GLN A 32 12.20 2.67 17.54
N ARG A 33 12.12 3.92 17.18
CA ARG A 33 12.74 5.05 17.91
C ARG A 33 11.87 6.30 17.77
N PRO A 34 12.05 7.31 18.60
CA PRO A 34 11.38 8.60 18.45
C PRO A 34 11.55 9.14 17.03
N GLY A 35 10.43 9.58 16.42
CA GLY A 35 10.37 10.01 15.02
C GLY A 35 10.19 8.89 13.99
N GLY A 36 10.21 7.62 14.41
CA GLY A 36 9.79 6.50 13.56
C GLY A 36 8.28 6.55 13.27
N VAL A 37 7.88 5.92 12.17
CA VAL A 37 6.47 5.80 11.78
C VAL A 37 6.13 4.34 11.51
N VAL A 38 5.10 3.87 12.16
CA VAL A 38 4.50 2.55 11.90
C VAL A 38 3.18 2.75 11.16
N ILE A 39 3.03 2.09 10.03
CA ILE A 39 1.77 2.07 9.28
C ILE A 39 1.13 0.69 9.48
N ALA A 40 0.11 0.64 10.33
CA ALA A 40 -0.62 -0.58 10.66
C ALA A 40 -1.84 -0.74 9.73
N ILE A 41 -1.91 -1.86 9.02
CA ILE A 41 -2.95 -2.13 8.02
C ILE A 41 -3.75 -3.36 8.45
N SER A 42 -5.01 -3.18 8.81
CA SER A 42 -5.90 -4.27 9.18
C SER A 42 -7.36 -3.86 9.02
N HIS A 43 -8.10 -4.58 8.17
CA HIS A 43 -9.54 -4.30 8.00
C HIS A 43 -10.32 -4.51 9.30
N VAL A 44 -10.08 -5.62 9.99
CA VAL A 44 -10.77 -5.97 11.24
C VAL A 44 -10.32 -5.10 12.41
N GLY A 45 -9.04 -4.68 12.43
CA GLY A 45 -8.47 -3.80 13.43
C GLY A 45 -8.47 -4.31 14.88
N GLY A 46 -8.71 -5.61 15.08
CA GLY A 46 -8.81 -6.24 16.38
C GLY A 46 -7.82 -7.39 16.62
N MET A 47 -6.85 -7.62 15.75
CA MET A 47 -5.88 -8.71 15.88
C MET A 47 -4.92 -8.46 17.05
N PRO A 48 -4.93 -9.30 18.11
CA PRO A 48 -4.12 -9.05 19.31
C PRO A 48 -2.63 -8.87 19.02
N SER A 49 -2.04 -9.74 18.19
CA SER A 49 -0.62 -9.68 17.85
C SER A 49 -0.22 -8.36 17.16
N LEU A 50 -1.09 -7.81 16.30
CA LEU A 50 -0.86 -6.51 15.68
C LEU A 50 -0.99 -5.37 16.69
N LEU A 51 -1.97 -5.45 17.59
CA LEU A 51 -2.17 -4.45 18.64
C LEU A 51 -0.97 -4.42 19.60
N ASP A 52 -0.44 -5.57 19.98
CA ASP A 52 0.77 -5.68 20.81
C ASP A 52 1.98 -5.05 20.12
N ALA A 53 2.19 -5.34 18.83
CA ALA A 53 3.28 -4.76 18.05
C ALA A 53 3.16 -3.23 17.95
N VAL A 54 1.95 -2.72 17.80
CA VAL A 54 1.66 -1.27 17.80
C VAL A 54 1.96 -0.65 19.16
N ASP A 55 1.56 -1.30 20.26
CA ASP A 55 1.84 -0.80 21.60
C ASP A 55 3.35 -0.78 21.90
N ILE A 56 4.07 -1.83 21.49
CA ILE A 56 5.53 -1.87 21.62
C ILE A 56 6.15 -0.69 20.85
N ALA A 57 5.74 -0.46 19.61
CA ALA A 57 6.28 0.62 18.77
C ALA A 57 5.99 2.01 19.36
N ARG A 58 4.78 2.23 19.89
CA ARG A 58 4.41 3.47 20.60
C ARG A 58 5.25 3.68 21.85
N GLY A 59 5.52 2.60 22.59
CA GLY A 59 6.43 2.64 23.75
C GLY A 59 7.84 3.07 23.41
N GLN A 60 8.30 2.85 22.15
CA GLN A 60 9.57 3.34 21.63
C GLN A 60 9.49 4.77 21.04
N GLY A 61 8.34 5.43 21.13
CA GLY A 61 8.13 6.80 20.65
C GLY A 61 7.85 6.92 19.14
N ALA A 62 7.50 5.84 18.49
CA ALA A 62 7.05 5.88 17.10
C ALA A 62 5.63 6.44 16.98
N LYS A 63 5.34 7.09 15.87
CA LYS A 63 4.00 7.50 15.49
C LYS A 63 3.28 6.38 14.74
N VAL A 64 1.99 6.22 15.00
CA VAL A 64 1.16 5.18 14.40
C VAL A 64 0.16 5.78 13.44
N VAL A 65 0.22 5.33 12.20
CA VAL A 65 -0.80 5.56 11.16
C VAL A 65 -1.59 4.25 11.01
N ALA A 66 -2.88 4.27 11.23
CA ALA A 66 -3.72 3.09 11.05
C ALA A 66 -4.58 3.19 9.79
N LEU A 67 -4.56 2.15 8.97
CA LEU A 67 -5.51 1.91 7.89
C LEU A 67 -6.46 0.80 8.36
N THR A 68 -7.63 1.18 8.85
CA THR A 68 -8.58 0.25 9.49
C THR A 68 -9.99 0.85 9.54
N ARG A 69 -10.96 0.06 9.99
CA ARG A 69 -12.29 0.55 10.30
C ARG A 69 -12.23 1.54 11.49
N PRO A 70 -13.06 2.61 11.49
CA PRO A 70 -12.99 3.65 12.51
C PRO A 70 -13.20 3.16 13.95
N ASP A 71 -14.14 2.22 14.15
CA ASP A 71 -14.55 1.78 15.50
C ASP A 71 -13.79 0.52 15.94
N THR A 72 -12.47 0.50 15.75
CA THR A 72 -11.64 -0.66 16.10
C THR A 72 -10.60 -0.33 17.16
N ALA A 73 -10.12 -1.37 17.84
CA ALA A 73 -9.03 -1.24 18.82
C ALA A 73 -7.76 -0.65 18.20
N LEU A 74 -7.48 -0.95 16.93
CA LEU A 74 -6.36 -0.39 16.20
C LEU A 74 -6.56 1.11 15.93
N ALA A 75 -7.77 1.52 15.54
CA ALA A 75 -8.10 2.93 15.34
C ALA A 75 -7.89 3.76 16.62
N ALA A 76 -8.28 3.19 17.78
CA ALA A 76 -8.10 3.86 19.07
C ALA A 76 -6.62 4.04 19.46
N LYS A 77 -5.71 3.26 18.90
CA LYS A 77 -4.26 3.35 19.17
C LYS A 77 -3.50 4.24 18.17
N ALA A 78 -4.16 4.71 17.13
CA ALA A 78 -3.53 5.48 16.06
C ALA A 78 -3.32 6.95 16.44
N ASP A 79 -2.16 7.51 16.10
CA ASP A 79 -1.95 8.97 16.06
C ASP A 79 -2.66 9.58 14.84
N PHE A 80 -2.72 8.83 13.74
CA PHE A 80 -3.41 9.22 12.50
C PHE A 80 -4.23 8.04 11.97
N LEU A 81 -5.52 8.25 11.81
CA LEU A 81 -6.44 7.25 11.29
C LEU A 81 -6.80 7.55 9.84
N LEU A 82 -6.54 6.58 8.96
CA LEU A 82 -7.16 6.48 7.64
C LEU A 82 -8.32 5.50 7.78
N GLY A 83 -9.49 6.03 8.13
CA GLY A 83 -10.70 5.26 8.39
C GLY A 83 -11.28 4.72 7.08
N LEU A 84 -11.38 3.39 6.97
CA LEU A 84 -11.88 2.70 5.80
C LEU A 84 -13.12 1.90 6.17
N SER A 85 -14.26 2.27 5.60
CA SER A 85 -15.52 1.57 5.78
C SER A 85 -15.94 0.94 4.46
N VAL A 86 -16.29 -0.32 4.50
CA VAL A 86 -16.97 -1.03 3.42
C VAL A 86 -18.29 -1.55 3.97
N PRO A 87 -19.34 -1.70 3.15
CA PRO A 87 -20.58 -2.31 3.58
C PRO A 87 -20.32 -3.70 4.18
N ASP A 88 -20.89 -3.94 5.36
CA ASP A 88 -20.77 -5.22 6.05
C ASP A 88 -21.91 -6.13 5.56
N ASP A 89 -21.78 -6.63 4.36
CA ASP A 89 -22.73 -7.57 3.78
C ASP A 89 -22.28 -9.00 4.10
N ALA A 90 -23.05 -9.70 4.91
CA ALA A 90 -22.75 -11.07 5.35
C ALA A 90 -22.58 -12.05 4.17
N VAL A 91 -23.16 -11.77 3.01
CA VAL A 91 -23.00 -12.55 1.79
C VAL A 91 -21.63 -12.34 1.14
N MET A 92 -20.96 -11.22 1.46
CA MET A 92 -19.73 -10.78 0.81
C MET A 92 -18.45 -11.06 1.61
N HIS A 93 -18.49 -11.96 2.60
CA HIS A 93 -17.27 -12.37 3.32
C HIS A 93 -16.18 -12.97 2.42
N VAL A 94 -16.52 -13.32 1.19
CA VAL A 94 -15.59 -13.73 0.12
C VAL A 94 -15.22 -12.56 -0.78
N GLY A 95 -15.81 -11.37 -0.55
CA GLY A 95 -15.62 -10.19 -1.39
C GLY A 95 -14.22 -9.57 -1.26
N ILE A 96 -13.78 -8.95 -2.33
CA ILE A 96 -12.50 -8.24 -2.40
C ILE A 96 -12.62 -6.76 -2.02
N ASP A 97 -13.79 -6.29 -1.60
CA ASP A 97 -14.10 -4.88 -1.39
C ASP A 97 -13.20 -4.22 -0.36
N ALA A 98 -13.01 -4.91 0.78
CA ALA A 98 -12.07 -4.43 1.80
C ALA A 98 -10.63 -4.36 1.27
N TYR A 99 -10.22 -5.34 0.46
CA TYR A 99 -8.89 -5.36 -0.14
C TYR A 99 -8.71 -4.21 -1.12
N LEU A 100 -9.68 -3.97 -2.02
CA LEU A 100 -9.65 -2.88 -2.98
C LEU A 100 -9.66 -1.51 -2.30
N THR A 101 -10.49 -1.36 -1.25
CA THR A 101 -10.56 -0.13 -0.48
C THR A 101 -9.21 0.21 0.17
N HIS A 102 -8.54 -0.78 0.77
CA HIS A 102 -7.20 -0.59 1.34
C HIS A 102 -6.16 -0.26 0.26
N LEU A 103 -6.21 -0.93 -0.91
CA LEU A 103 -5.30 -0.62 -2.02
C LEU A 103 -5.52 0.80 -2.54
N THR A 104 -6.76 1.25 -2.65
CA THR A 104 -7.10 2.62 -3.05
C THR A 104 -6.54 3.63 -2.04
N ALA A 105 -6.69 3.37 -0.75
CA ALA A 105 -6.13 4.23 0.30
C ALA A 105 -4.59 4.28 0.24
N ILE A 106 -3.94 3.16 -0.03
CA ILE A 106 -2.49 3.08 -0.23
C ILE A 106 -2.07 3.89 -1.45
N GLU A 107 -2.82 3.82 -2.55
CA GLU A 107 -2.57 4.61 -3.76
C GLU A 107 -2.66 6.11 -3.46
N ILE A 108 -3.74 6.54 -2.83
CA ILE A 108 -3.94 7.96 -2.44
C ILE A 108 -2.81 8.42 -1.52
N LEU A 109 -2.47 7.64 -0.49
CA LEU A 109 -1.40 7.96 0.44
C LEU A 109 -0.06 8.13 -0.29
N THR A 110 0.28 7.21 -1.19
CA THR A 110 1.54 7.27 -1.96
C THR A 110 1.58 8.46 -2.91
N VAL A 111 0.48 8.81 -3.55
CA VAL A 111 0.39 10.00 -4.41
C VAL A 111 0.59 11.27 -3.58
N LEU A 112 -0.07 11.38 -2.43
CA LEU A 112 0.10 12.53 -1.53
C LEU A 112 1.54 12.65 -1.01
N VAL A 113 2.16 11.53 -0.65
CA VAL A 113 3.58 11.50 -0.25
C VAL A 113 4.48 11.94 -1.40
N ALA A 114 4.23 11.48 -2.64
CA ALA A 114 4.98 11.88 -3.82
C ALA A 114 4.87 13.39 -4.07
N GLN A 115 3.65 13.93 -4.01
CA GLN A 115 3.40 15.37 -4.15
C GLN A 115 4.12 16.19 -3.08
N ARG A 116 4.06 15.74 -1.83
CA ARG A 116 4.72 16.41 -0.70
C ARG A 116 6.23 16.40 -0.81
N ARG A 117 6.81 15.36 -1.40
CA ARG A 117 8.26 15.26 -1.64
C ARG A 117 8.72 16.05 -2.85
N GLY A 118 7.83 16.33 -3.79
CA GLY A 118 8.11 17.18 -4.95
C GLY A 118 9.22 16.64 -5.86
N GLU A 119 10.04 17.54 -6.37
CA GLU A 119 11.10 17.25 -7.35
C GLU A 119 12.04 16.09 -6.98
N PRO A 120 12.51 15.91 -5.73
CA PRO A 120 13.33 14.75 -5.36
C PRO A 120 12.66 13.39 -5.62
N ALA A 121 11.35 13.29 -5.48
CA ALA A 121 10.60 12.07 -5.77
C ALA A 121 10.52 11.82 -7.29
N VAL A 122 10.25 12.86 -8.06
CA VAL A 122 10.20 12.81 -9.52
C VAL A 122 11.53 12.32 -10.09
N GLN A 123 12.65 12.90 -9.65
CA GLN A 123 13.98 12.48 -10.10
C GLN A 123 14.30 11.02 -9.78
N ARG A 124 13.85 10.51 -8.62
CA ARG A 124 14.04 9.10 -8.27
C ARG A 124 13.22 8.17 -9.16
N LEU A 125 11.98 8.52 -9.45
CA LEU A 125 11.13 7.77 -10.37
C LEU A 125 11.70 7.75 -11.78
N GLN A 126 12.25 8.87 -12.26
CA GLN A 126 12.93 8.94 -13.55
C GLN A 126 14.16 8.04 -13.60
N ARG A 127 15.03 8.07 -12.59
CA ARG A 127 16.21 7.18 -12.51
C ARG A 127 15.82 5.70 -12.50
N ALA A 128 14.73 5.34 -11.78
CA ALA A 128 14.22 3.98 -11.79
C ALA A 128 13.73 3.58 -13.19
N ARG A 129 13.01 4.47 -13.88
CA ARG A 129 12.56 4.25 -15.26
C ARG A 129 13.75 4.05 -16.22
N GLU A 130 14.77 4.92 -16.16
CA GLU A 130 15.98 4.79 -16.97
C GLU A 130 16.73 3.47 -16.72
N ALA A 131 16.75 3.00 -15.46
CA ALA A 131 17.34 1.71 -15.12
C ALA A 131 16.56 0.55 -15.78
N PHE A 132 15.25 0.59 -15.79
CA PHE A 132 14.42 -0.41 -16.47
C PHE A 132 14.62 -0.38 -18.00
N GLN A 133 14.65 0.81 -18.60
CA GLN A 133 14.88 0.96 -20.03
C GLN A 133 16.21 0.36 -20.48
N ARG A 134 17.28 0.54 -19.70
CA ARG A 134 18.60 -0.07 -19.97
C ARG A 134 18.57 -1.60 -19.99
N HIS A 135 17.62 -2.22 -19.30
CA HIS A 135 17.42 -3.67 -19.27
C HIS A 135 16.35 -4.15 -20.26
N GLY A 136 15.93 -3.31 -21.21
CA GLY A 136 14.89 -3.66 -22.19
C GLY A 136 13.48 -3.76 -21.58
N ILE A 137 13.29 -3.30 -20.38
CA ILE A 137 11.98 -3.23 -19.72
C ILE A 137 11.44 -1.82 -19.95
N ASP A 138 11.01 -1.55 -21.17
CA ASP A 138 10.36 -0.29 -21.53
C ASP A 138 8.83 -0.48 -21.58
N ALA A 139 8.10 0.57 -21.21
CA ALA A 139 6.66 0.63 -21.43
C ALA A 139 6.31 0.42 -22.91
N ALA A 140 7.16 0.88 -23.83
CA ALA A 140 6.99 0.70 -25.27
C ALA A 140 7.15 -0.77 -25.73
N THR A 141 7.82 -1.61 -24.95
CA THR A 141 8.01 -3.04 -25.24
C THR A 141 7.10 -3.94 -24.43
N HIS A 142 6.21 -3.35 -23.61
CA HIS A 142 5.26 -4.12 -22.83
C HIS A 142 4.26 -4.83 -23.75
N PRO A 143 4.02 -6.16 -23.59
CA PRO A 143 3.14 -6.94 -24.47
C PRO A 143 1.73 -6.35 -24.66
N LEU A 144 1.23 -5.59 -23.70
CA LEU A 144 -0.08 -4.92 -23.80
C LEU A 144 -0.05 -3.65 -24.67
N GLN A 145 1.10 -3.07 -24.97
CA GLN A 145 1.20 -1.93 -25.88
C GLN A 145 1.33 -2.34 -27.35
N SER A 146 1.71 -3.56 -27.61
CA SER A 146 1.70 -4.14 -28.96
C SER A 146 0.33 -4.68 -29.37
N TRP A 147 -0.65 -4.59 -28.48
CA TRP A 147 -2.03 -4.96 -28.81
C TRP A 147 -2.70 -3.77 -29.51
N ASP A 148 -2.56 -3.75 -30.82
CA ASP A 148 -3.20 -2.82 -31.77
C ASP A 148 -4.72 -3.04 -31.91
N GLY A 149 -5.37 -3.60 -30.87
CA GLY A 149 -6.81 -3.82 -30.86
C GLY A 149 -7.23 -4.65 -32.04
N GLY A 150 -6.61 -5.81 -32.24
CA GLY A 150 -6.87 -6.72 -33.36
C GLY A 150 -8.35 -6.72 -33.70
N GLY A 151 -8.67 -6.15 -34.83
CA GLY A 151 -10.02 -5.84 -35.25
C GLY A 151 -10.94 -7.03 -35.04
N ILE A 152 -12.01 -6.80 -34.32
CA ILE A 152 -13.16 -7.68 -34.38
C ILE A 152 -13.61 -7.67 -35.83
N ASN A 153 -13.13 -8.65 -36.58
CA ASN A 153 -13.59 -8.87 -37.94
C ASN A 153 -15.07 -9.27 -37.87
N THR A 154 -15.92 -8.26 -37.90
CA THR A 154 -17.34 -8.46 -38.16
C THR A 154 -17.47 -8.85 -39.61
N GLY A 155 -17.15 -10.12 -39.90
CA GLY A 155 -17.35 -10.74 -41.19
C GLY A 155 -18.78 -10.52 -41.64
N GLY A 156 -18.96 -9.54 -42.50
CA GLY A 156 -20.19 -9.33 -43.21
C GLY A 156 -20.54 -10.59 -44.00
N ARG A 157 -21.63 -11.23 -43.65
CA ARG A 157 -22.30 -12.14 -44.58
C ARG A 157 -22.94 -11.25 -45.64
N ALA A 158 -22.35 -11.28 -46.82
CA ALA A 158 -23.04 -10.88 -48.03
C ALA A 158 -23.64 -12.12 -48.68
N SER A 159 -24.95 -12.10 -48.79
CA SER A 159 -25.90 -12.78 -49.70
C SER A 159 -25.48 -14.14 -50.26
#